data_05ddc16220fffa958718f1134c7d43b3
#
_entry.id   05ddc16220fffa958718f1134c7d43b3
#
_cell.length_a   1.000
_cell.length_b   1.000
_cell.length_c   1.000
_cell.angle_alpha   90.00
_cell.angle_beta   90.00
_cell.angle_gamma   90.00
#
_symmetry.space_group_name_H-M   'P 1'
#
loop_
_entity.id
_entity.type
_entity.pdbx_description
1 polymer ?
#
loop_
_entity_poly.entity_id
_entity_poly.type
_entity_poly.pdbx_seq_one_letter_code
_entity_poly.pdbx_strand_id
1 'polypeptide(L)'
;MTDARSTAWDAYSQSKPQRRKTNAKGETTWFNWTQYPDHGPRADVLNLNPGDRVLDLGCGSGGNAAHLATLGMKSVGIDLSAKQLDKARERWPGVDGMELHQADALTYLGDAFTIFDAVYSVFGAAWFTDPGLLLPMVHANLKPGGVFAFSQRPPVEGCYGCQASYIPRGPEEDPAVVKRWDYEPDVWALILKEHGFVDVSASVLAPPAGSRRTGTLFVRGVQGG
;
A
#
# COMPACT_ATOMS: atom_id res chain seq x y z
N MET A 1 3.46 -0.19 -25.59
CA MET A 1 2.00 -0.29 -25.34
C MET A 1 1.74 0.06 -23.88
N THR A 2 0.94 1.08 -23.62
CA THR A 2 0.57 1.46 -22.24
C THR A 2 -0.32 0.36 -21.67
N ASP A 3 0.01 -0.19 -20.51
CA ASP A 3 -0.80 -1.21 -19.84
C ASP A 3 -2.18 -0.61 -19.49
N ALA A 4 -3.26 -1.30 -19.83
CA ALA A 4 -4.62 -0.86 -19.53
C ALA A 4 -4.84 -0.58 -18.02
N ARG A 5 -4.10 -1.27 -17.15
CA ARG A 5 -4.12 -1.04 -15.70
C ARG A 5 -3.49 0.30 -15.32
N SER A 6 -2.36 0.67 -15.93
CA SER A 6 -1.71 1.96 -15.74
C SER A 6 -2.67 3.11 -16.09
N THR A 7 -3.39 2.99 -17.23
CA THR A 7 -4.38 3.98 -17.65
C THR A 7 -5.52 4.14 -16.62
N ALA A 8 -5.98 3.02 -16.02
CA ALA A 8 -7.02 3.08 -14.98
C ALA A 8 -6.56 3.86 -13.73
N TRP A 9 -5.33 3.61 -13.28
CA TRP A 9 -4.78 4.30 -12.11
C TRP A 9 -4.42 5.76 -12.40
N ASP A 10 -4.05 6.10 -13.63
CA ASP A 10 -3.89 7.48 -14.07
C ASP A 10 -5.22 8.26 -14.00
N ALA A 11 -6.32 7.64 -14.43
CA ALA A 11 -7.65 8.23 -14.32
C ALA A 11 -8.06 8.39 -12.84
N TYR A 12 -7.81 7.39 -12.00
CA TYR A 12 -8.03 7.49 -10.56
C TYR A 12 -7.27 8.65 -9.94
N SER A 13 -6.01 8.83 -10.32
CA SER A 13 -5.19 9.95 -9.85
C SER A 13 -5.84 11.30 -10.13
N GLN A 14 -6.47 11.46 -11.28
CA GLN A 14 -7.14 12.72 -11.69
C GLN A 14 -8.45 12.95 -10.93
N SER A 15 -9.18 11.89 -10.58
CA SER A 15 -10.50 11.98 -9.94
C SER A 15 -10.43 12.33 -8.44
N LYS A 16 -9.26 12.32 -7.82
CA LYS A 16 -9.11 12.54 -6.38
C LYS A 16 -8.71 13.97 -6.05
N PRO A 17 -9.35 14.59 -5.02
CA PRO A 17 -8.93 15.89 -4.54
C PRO A 17 -7.49 15.82 -4.01
N GLN A 18 -6.82 16.96 -4.10
CA GLN A 18 -5.47 17.11 -3.55
C GLN A 18 -5.49 16.80 -2.05
N ARG A 19 -4.58 15.97 -1.59
CA ARG A 19 -4.45 15.67 -0.16
C ARG A 19 -4.05 16.92 0.63
N ARG A 20 -4.46 16.99 1.89
CA ARG A 20 -4.07 18.08 2.80
C ARG A 20 -2.55 18.23 2.83
N LYS A 21 -2.09 19.49 2.97
CA LYS A 21 -0.66 19.80 3.08
C LYS A 21 -0.08 19.41 4.44
N THR A 22 -0.91 19.46 5.48
CA THR A 22 -0.53 19.11 6.86
C THR A 22 -1.60 18.23 7.50
N ASN A 23 -1.20 17.45 8.49
CA ASN A 23 -2.12 16.72 9.36
C ASN A 23 -2.70 17.64 10.47
N ALA A 24 -3.49 17.09 11.40
CA ALA A 24 -4.09 17.85 12.50
C ALA A 24 -3.05 18.44 13.47
N LYS A 25 -1.83 17.89 13.50
CA LYS A 25 -0.71 18.38 14.33
C LYS A 25 0.17 19.41 13.61
N GLY A 26 -0.15 19.78 12.37
CA GLY A 26 0.68 20.67 11.55
C GLY A 26 1.88 19.99 10.89
N GLU A 27 2.05 18.68 11.03
CA GLU A 27 3.13 17.93 10.39
C GLU A 27 2.91 17.87 8.87
N THR A 28 3.95 18.07 8.08
CA THR A 28 3.91 18.01 6.60
C THR A 28 4.02 16.59 6.08
N THR A 29 4.64 15.69 6.86
CA THR A 29 4.69 14.25 6.58
C THR A 29 4.11 13.47 7.75
N TRP A 30 3.37 12.42 7.46
CA TRP A 30 2.86 11.47 8.46
C TRP A 30 2.58 10.14 7.81
N PHE A 31 2.70 9.07 8.58
CA PHE A 31 2.29 7.73 8.14
C PHE A 31 0.82 7.48 8.47
N ASN A 32 0.09 6.89 7.54
CA ASN A 32 -1.33 6.60 7.75
C ASN A 32 -1.73 5.28 7.09
N TRP A 33 -2.23 4.34 7.88
CA TRP A 33 -2.76 3.07 7.39
C TRP A 33 -4.23 3.14 6.99
N THR A 34 -4.96 4.11 7.51
CA THR A 34 -6.42 4.16 7.35
C THR A 34 -6.85 5.19 6.31
N GLN A 35 -8.11 5.12 5.90
CA GLN A 35 -8.72 6.17 5.07
C GLN A 35 -9.04 7.45 5.87
N TYR A 36 -8.76 7.46 7.17
CA TYR A 36 -9.00 8.59 8.06
C TYR A 36 -7.68 9.24 8.43
N PRO A 37 -7.52 10.55 8.21
CA PRO A 37 -6.33 11.26 8.67
C PRO A 37 -6.15 11.14 10.19
N ASP A 38 -4.91 11.00 10.64
CA ASP A 38 -4.54 10.98 12.06
C ASP A 38 -5.19 9.87 12.89
N HIS A 39 -5.61 8.78 12.27
CA HIS A 39 -6.31 7.67 12.91
C HIS A 39 -5.65 6.32 12.59
N GLY A 40 -5.60 5.45 13.60
CA GLY A 40 -5.01 4.12 13.51
C GLY A 40 -3.53 4.07 13.94
N PRO A 41 -2.88 2.92 13.76
CA PRO A 41 -1.46 2.76 14.08
C PRO A 41 -0.59 3.65 13.20
N ARG A 42 0.66 3.82 13.60
CA ARG A 42 1.67 4.58 12.87
C ARG A 42 2.69 3.65 12.18
N ALA A 43 3.82 4.21 11.75
CA ALA A 43 4.90 3.49 11.09
C ALA A 43 5.61 2.47 11.99
N ASP A 44 5.51 2.60 13.31
CA ASP A 44 6.11 1.72 14.32
C ASP A 44 5.75 0.24 14.14
N VAL A 45 4.58 -0.05 13.57
CA VAL A 45 4.17 -1.43 13.25
C VAL A 45 5.08 -2.12 12.23
N LEU A 46 5.89 -1.36 11.48
CA LEU A 46 6.87 -1.89 10.53
C LEU A 46 8.20 -2.29 11.20
N ASN A 47 8.40 -1.92 12.48
CA ASN A 47 9.60 -2.24 13.25
C ASN A 47 10.91 -1.83 12.56
N LEU A 48 10.95 -0.62 12.02
CA LEU A 48 12.07 -0.07 11.25
C LEU A 48 12.99 0.81 12.09
N ASN A 49 14.27 0.80 11.75
CA ASN A 49 15.30 1.68 12.29
C ASN A 49 15.84 2.60 11.20
N PRO A 50 16.40 3.78 11.53
CA PRO A 50 17.12 4.60 10.55
C PRO A 50 18.20 3.80 9.80
N GLY A 51 18.21 3.92 8.48
CA GLY A 51 19.07 3.15 7.58
C GLY A 51 18.44 1.90 6.97
N ASP A 52 17.33 1.39 7.53
CA ASP A 52 16.61 0.25 6.98
C ASP A 52 16.00 0.57 5.60
N ARG A 53 15.88 -0.45 4.75
CA ARG A 53 15.24 -0.34 3.43
C ARG A 53 13.79 -0.77 3.50
N VAL A 54 12.91 0.04 2.95
CA VAL A 54 11.48 -0.23 2.96
C VAL A 54 10.86 -0.01 1.58
N LEU A 55 9.92 -0.88 1.21
CA LEU A 55 9.21 -0.83 -0.07
C LEU A 55 7.72 -0.54 0.14
N ASP A 56 7.22 0.50 -0.54
CA ASP A 56 5.80 0.87 -0.62
C ASP A 56 5.20 0.36 -1.93
N LEU A 57 4.36 -0.67 -1.86
CA LEU A 57 3.70 -1.29 -3.01
C LEU A 57 2.39 -0.55 -3.37
N GLY A 58 2.45 0.27 -4.42
CA GLY A 58 1.35 1.15 -4.83
C GLY A 58 1.37 2.44 -4.00
N CYS A 59 2.50 3.14 -4.00
CA CYS A 59 2.77 4.30 -3.14
C CYS A 59 1.89 5.54 -3.44
N GLY A 60 1.22 5.57 -4.57
CA GLY A 60 0.42 6.71 -4.99
C GLY A 60 1.25 8.00 -5.02
N SER A 61 0.76 9.04 -4.35
CA SER A 61 1.46 10.33 -4.23
C SER A 61 2.58 10.36 -3.17
N GLY A 62 3.09 9.20 -2.75
CA GLY A 62 4.32 9.03 -1.98
C GLY A 62 4.31 9.53 -0.53
N GLY A 63 3.13 9.79 0.07
CA GLY A 63 3.08 10.40 1.40
C GLY A 63 3.70 9.57 2.52
N ASN A 64 3.43 8.26 2.54
CA ASN A 64 3.99 7.34 3.53
C ASN A 64 5.49 7.10 3.26
N ALA A 65 5.88 6.95 1.98
CA ALA A 65 7.27 6.79 1.59
C ALA A 65 8.11 8.01 1.98
N ALA A 66 7.61 9.22 1.73
CA ALA A 66 8.28 10.45 2.14
C ALA A 66 8.42 10.55 3.67
N HIS A 67 7.39 10.16 4.42
CA HIS A 67 7.45 10.16 5.89
C HIS A 67 8.56 9.23 6.39
N LEU A 68 8.64 7.99 5.90
CA LEU A 68 9.67 7.05 6.30
C LEU A 68 11.08 7.56 5.93
N ALA A 69 11.22 8.17 4.76
CA ALA A 69 12.48 8.79 4.35
C ALA A 69 12.90 9.93 5.31
N THR A 70 11.96 10.79 5.76
CA THR A 70 12.26 11.84 6.75
C THR A 70 12.65 11.30 8.13
N LEU A 71 12.32 10.02 8.42
CA LEU A 71 12.78 9.32 9.62
C LEU A 71 14.10 8.57 9.43
N GLY A 72 14.75 8.74 8.28
CA GLY A 72 16.07 8.17 7.99
C GLY A 72 16.06 6.78 7.35
N MET A 73 14.90 6.25 6.91
CA MET A 73 14.80 5.00 6.16
C MET A 73 15.18 5.23 4.68
N LYS A 74 15.69 4.21 4.02
CA LYS A 74 15.83 4.16 2.56
C LYS A 74 14.50 3.68 1.98
N SER A 75 13.63 4.63 1.63
CA SER A 75 12.25 4.36 1.23
C SER A 75 12.12 4.29 -0.29
N VAL A 76 11.68 3.15 -0.79
CA VAL A 76 11.38 2.92 -2.21
C VAL A 76 9.87 2.88 -2.37
N GLY A 77 9.32 3.73 -3.24
CA GLY A 77 7.91 3.71 -3.62
C GLY A 77 7.74 3.26 -5.07
N ILE A 78 6.86 2.31 -5.32
CA ILE A 78 6.49 1.92 -6.67
C ILE A 78 5.00 2.16 -6.92
N ASP A 79 4.65 2.57 -8.13
CA ASP A 79 3.26 2.70 -8.58
C ASP A 79 3.15 2.46 -10.08
N LEU A 80 2.03 1.92 -10.55
CA LEU A 80 1.74 1.76 -11.98
C LEU A 80 1.47 3.10 -12.67
N SER A 81 0.94 4.08 -11.93
CA SER A 81 0.52 5.37 -12.45
C SER A 81 1.68 6.36 -12.49
N ALA A 82 2.12 6.72 -13.70
CA ALA A 82 3.07 7.81 -13.90
C ALA A 82 2.56 9.12 -13.27
N LYS A 83 1.27 9.41 -13.41
CA LYS A 83 0.65 10.63 -12.86
C LYS A 83 0.67 10.68 -11.32
N GLN A 84 0.57 9.54 -10.65
CA GLN A 84 0.72 9.48 -9.19
C GLN A 84 2.16 9.80 -8.78
N LEU A 85 3.12 9.24 -9.50
CA LEU A 85 4.54 9.48 -9.24
C LEU A 85 4.96 10.92 -9.56
N ASP A 86 4.40 11.53 -10.58
CA ASP A 86 4.64 12.94 -10.87
C ASP A 86 4.11 13.83 -9.73
N LYS A 87 2.92 13.57 -9.22
CA LYS A 87 2.41 14.23 -8.01
C LYS A 87 3.29 13.99 -6.78
N ALA A 88 3.86 12.79 -6.64
CA ALA A 88 4.79 12.49 -5.55
C ALA A 88 6.07 13.32 -5.66
N ARG A 89 6.68 13.41 -6.85
CA ARG A 89 7.86 14.22 -7.11
C ARG A 89 7.63 15.72 -6.89
N GLU A 90 6.47 16.22 -7.35
CA GLU A 90 6.07 17.62 -7.13
C GLU A 90 5.84 17.93 -5.64
N ARG A 91 5.28 16.98 -4.90
CA ARG A 91 4.94 17.19 -3.49
C ARG A 91 6.12 17.04 -2.55
N TRP A 92 7.07 16.18 -2.87
CA TRP A 92 8.19 15.80 -2.02
C TRP A 92 9.54 16.07 -2.69
N PRO A 93 9.79 17.30 -3.20
CA PRO A 93 11.06 17.61 -3.85
C PRO A 93 12.18 17.57 -2.80
N GLY A 94 13.25 16.83 -3.11
CA GLY A 94 14.45 16.82 -2.28
C GLY A 94 14.31 16.09 -0.94
N VAL A 95 13.36 15.19 -0.78
CA VAL A 95 13.34 14.29 0.37
C VAL A 95 14.42 13.23 0.20
N ASP A 96 15.52 13.38 0.94
CA ASP A 96 16.62 12.44 0.93
C ASP A 96 16.17 11.04 1.36
N GLY A 97 16.72 9.99 0.73
CA GLY A 97 16.40 8.60 1.03
C GLY A 97 15.08 8.10 0.44
N MET A 98 14.40 8.90 -0.40
CA MET A 98 13.19 8.50 -1.11
C MET A 98 13.48 8.25 -2.60
N GLU A 99 13.15 7.04 -3.08
CA GLU A 99 13.23 6.65 -4.48
C GLU A 99 11.84 6.30 -5.02
N LEU A 100 11.53 6.68 -6.27
CA LEU A 100 10.22 6.44 -6.90
C LEU A 100 10.38 5.79 -8.27
N HIS A 101 9.75 4.62 -8.47
CA HIS A 101 9.81 3.87 -9.72
C HIS A 101 8.40 3.59 -10.27
N GLN A 102 8.21 3.80 -11.56
CA GLN A 102 7.02 3.35 -12.26
C GLN A 102 7.16 1.86 -12.58
N ALA A 103 6.43 1.02 -11.86
CA ALA A 103 6.51 -0.42 -12.04
C ALA A 103 5.22 -1.14 -11.60
N ASP A 104 4.98 -2.30 -12.21
CA ASP A 104 4.06 -3.31 -11.67
C ASP A 104 4.73 -4.00 -10.49
N ALA A 105 3.94 -4.32 -9.44
CA ALA A 105 4.47 -4.89 -8.21
C ALA A 105 5.16 -6.25 -8.42
N LEU A 106 4.56 -7.13 -9.23
CA LEU A 106 5.12 -8.45 -9.51
C LEU A 106 6.40 -8.34 -10.35
N THR A 107 6.40 -7.46 -11.36
CA THR A 107 7.58 -7.23 -12.19
C THR A 107 8.71 -6.66 -11.35
N TYR A 108 8.44 -5.64 -10.52
CA TYR A 108 9.47 -5.04 -9.68
C TYR A 108 10.08 -6.04 -8.69
N LEU A 109 9.24 -6.82 -7.99
CA LEU A 109 9.71 -7.82 -7.04
C LEU A 109 10.44 -8.99 -7.73
N GLY A 110 10.06 -9.34 -8.97
CA GLY A 110 10.72 -10.38 -9.75
C GLY A 110 12.11 -9.99 -10.25
N ASP A 111 12.31 -8.69 -10.54
CA ASP A 111 13.58 -8.14 -11.03
C ASP A 111 14.46 -7.58 -9.89
N ALA A 112 13.91 -7.49 -8.66
CA ALA A 112 14.62 -6.90 -7.54
C ALA A 112 15.72 -7.83 -7.02
N PHE A 113 16.97 -7.35 -7.05
CA PHE A 113 18.10 -7.95 -6.32
C PHE A 113 18.25 -7.37 -4.91
N THR A 114 17.23 -6.66 -4.45
CA THR A 114 17.26 -5.91 -3.19
C THR A 114 16.37 -6.60 -2.17
N ILE A 115 16.94 -6.85 -0.99
CA ILE A 115 16.22 -7.38 0.17
C ILE A 115 15.81 -6.20 1.07
N PHE A 116 14.56 -6.19 1.51
CA PHE A 116 13.96 -5.15 2.33
C PHE A 116 13.81 -5.56 3.80
N ASP A 117 13.90 -4.60 4.70
CA ASP A 117 13.60 -4.76 6.12
C ASP A 117 12.08 -4.77 6.35
N ALA A 118 11.34 -4.01 5.54
CA ALA A 118 9.89 -4.10 5.49
C ALA A 118 9.36 -3.85 4.07
N VAL A 119 8.22 -4.48 3.77
CA VAL A 119 7.39 -4.20 2.59
C VAL A 119 5.99 -3.84 3.08
N TYR A 120 5.39 -2.81 2.53
CA TYR A 120 4.03 -2.45 2.91
C TYR A 120 3.18 -1.98 1.73
N SER A 121 1.86 -1.94 1.93
CA SER A 121 0.92 -1.46 0.94
C SER A 121 -0.30 -0.83 1.62
N VAL A 122 -0.58 0.43 1.35
CA VAL A 122 -1.71 1.15 1.96
C VAL A 122 -2.74 1.48 0.89
N PHE A 123 -3.84 0.72 0.85
CA PHE A 123 -4.85 0.77 -0.23
C PHE A 123 -4.21 0.67 -1.62
N GLY A 124 -3.06 0.02 -1.70
CA GLY A 124 -2.19 -0.07 -2.86
C GLY A 124 -2.18 -1.46 -3.50
N ALA A 125 -1.02 -1.85 -4.05
CA ALA A 125 -0.90 -3.02 -4.90
C ALA A 125 -1.30 -4.35 -4.22
N ALA A 126 -1.15 -4.48 -2.89
CA ALA A 126 -1.55 -5.70 -2.18
C ALA A 126 -3.06 -6.00 -2.27
N TRP A 127 -3.88 -4.96 -2.42
CA TRP A 127 -5.32 -5.12 -2.62
C TRP A 127 -5.69 -5.55 -4.05
N PHE A 128 -4.88 -5.15 -5.04
CA PHE A 128 -5.18 -5.27 -6.47
C PHE A 128 -4.34 -6.31 -7.21
N THR A 129 -3.52 -7.05 -6.48
CA THR A 129 -2.69 -8.14 -7.01
C THR A 129 -3.11 -9.46 -6.37
N ASP A 130 -3.12 -10.53 -7.15
CA ASP A 130 -3.41 -11.88 -6.66
C ASP A 130 -2.47 -12.25 -5.51
N PRO A 131 -2.99 -12.53 -4.30
CA PRO A 131 -2.14 -12.86 -3.16
C PRO A 131 -1.31 -14.12 -3.39
N GLY A 132 -1.81 -15.08 -4.15
CA GLY A 132 -1.05 -16.29 -4.51
C GLY A 132 0.18 -16.02 -5.38
N LEU A 133 0.20 -14.88 -6.09
CA LEU A 133 1.36 -14.43 -6.86
C LEU A 133 2.23 -13.44 -6.06
N LEU A 134 1.58 -12.53 -5.33
CA LEU A 134 2.28 -11.45 -4.63
C LEU A 134 3.04 -11.94 -3.40
N LEU A 135 2.40 -12.74 -2.55
CA LEU A 135 2.95 -13.09 -1.24
C LEU A 135 4.26 -13.90 -1.31
N PRO A 136 4.42 -14.90 -2.21
CA PRO A 136 5.71 -15.57 -2.38
C PRO A 136 6.82 -14.61 -2.77
N MET A 137 6.53 -13.62 -3.62
CA MET A 137 7.51 -12.63 -4.08
C MET A 137 7.86 -11.63 -2.97
N VAL A 138 6.87 -11.18 -2.19
CA VAL A 138 7.12 -10.34 -1.02
C VAL A 138 7.98 -11.08 0.00
N HIS A 139 7.64 -12.34 0.31
CA HIS A 139 8.40 -13.17 1.24
C HIS A 139 9.86 -13.33 0.81
N ALA A 140 10.10 -13.62 -0.49
CA ALA A 140 11.45 -13.77 -1.04
C ALA A 140 12.28 -12.48 -1.05
N ASN A 141 11.64 -11.32 -1.05
CA ASN A 141 12.29 -10.01 -1.05
C ASN A 141 12.41 -9.38 0.35
N LEU A 142 11.98 -10.08 1.40
CA LEU A 142 12.14 -9.65 2.79
C LEU A 142 13.35 -10.33 3.43
N LYS A 143 14.04 -9.62 4.31
CA LYS A 143 15.03 -10.22 5.22
C LYS A 143 14.35 -11.20 6.18
N PRO A 144 15.04 -12.22 6.69
CA PRO A 144 14.56 -12.99 7.83
C PRO A 144 14.17 -12.06 8.99
N GLY A 145 12.94 -12.19 9.47
CA GLY A 145 12.36 -11.29 10.48
C GLY A 145 11.83 -9.97 9.93
N GLY A 146 11.92 -9.72 8.62
CA GLY A 146 11.35 -8.55 7.97
C GLY A 146 9.83 -8.54 8.01
N VAL A 147 9.24 -7.35 7.98
CA VAL A 147 7.79 -7.16 8.15
C VAL A 147 7.10 -6.94 6.82
N PHE A 148 6.01 -7.69 6.57
CA PHE A 148 5.01 -7.33 5.58
C PHE A 148 3.75 -6.82 6.27
N ALA A 149 3.24 -5.64 5.84
CA ALA A 149 1.98 -5.13 6.33
C ALA A 149 1.19 -4.43 5.22
N PHE A 150 -0.13 -4.58 5.24
CA PHE A 150 -0.99 -3.86 4.32
C PHE A 150 -2.32 -3.46 4.93
N SER A 151 -2.95 -2.49 4.30
CA SER A 151 -4.30 -2.07 4.66
C SER A 151 -5.17 -1.86 3.43
N GLN A 152 -6.46 -2.15 3.60
CA GLN A 152 -7.48 -2.01 2.57
C GLN A 152 -8.87 -1.81 3.21
N ARG A 153 -9.92 -1.69 2.41
CA ARG A 153 -11.27 -1.75 2.95
C ARG A 153 -11.57 -3.17 3.43
N PRO A 154 -12.36 -3.32 4.50
CA PRO A 154 -12.92 -4.62 4.85
C PRO A 154 -13.76 -5.17 3.69
N PRO A 155 -13.89 -6.48 3.55
CA PRO A 155 -14.79 -7.08 2.58
C PRO A 155 -16.24 -6.66 2.83
N VAL A 156 -17.07 -6.76 1.82
CA VAL A 156 -18.51 -6.72 1.97
C VAL A 156 -18.98 -8.15 2.23
N GLU A 157 -19.84 -8.33 3.22
CA GLU A 157 -20.38 -9.66 3.56
C GLU A 157 -20.92 -10.38 2.32
N GLY A 158 -20.50 -11.62 2.13
CA GLY A 158 -20.84 -12.44 0.96
C GLY A 158 -20.02 -12.14 -0.31
N CYS A 159 -19.15 -11.11 -0.32
CA CYS A 159 -18.33 -10.74 -1.47
C CYS A 159 -16.85 -11.00 -1.16
N TYR A 160 -16.44 -12.25 -1.29
CA TYR A 160 -15.08 -12.68 -0.96
C TYR A 160 -14.31 -13.16 -2.19
N GLY A 161 -12.99 -13.22 -2.08
CA GLY A 161 -12.07 -13.61 -3.14
C GLY A 161 -11.82 -12.49 -4.15
N CYS A 162 -11.60 -12.87 -5.40
CA CYS A 162 -11.38 -11.93 -6.49
C CYS A 162 -12.69 -11.21 -6.86
N GLN A 163 -12.71 -9.90 -6.67
CA GLN A 163 -13.85 -9.02 -6.95
C GLN A 163 -13.51 -8.01 -8.05
N ALA A 164 -14.51 -7.58 -8.81
CA ALA A 164 -14.37 -6.44 -9.72
C ALA A 164 -14.41 -5.12 -8.93
N SER A 165 -13.56 -4.18 -9.31
CA SER A 165 -13.59 -2.80 -8.85
C SER A 165 -13.65 -1.86 -10.03
N TYR A 166 -14.50 -0.84 -9.94
CA TYR A 166 -14.74 0.10 -11.02
C TYR A 166 -14.06 1.44 -10.71
N ILE A 167 -13.21 1.88 -11.63
CA ILE A 167 -12.50 3.16 -11.54
C ILE A 167 -13.11 4.11 -12.56
N PRO A 168 -13.78 5.20 -12.12
CA PRO A 168 -14.32 6.21 -13.04
C PRO A 168 -13.22 6.83 -13.91
N ARG A 169 -13.46 6.99 -15.20
CA ARG A 169 -12.55 7.65 -16.15
C ARG A 169 -13.03 9.03 -16.59
N GLY A 170 -14.30 9.32 -16.40
CA GLY A 170 -14.94 10.57 -16.77
C GLY A 170 -16.45 10.37 -16.93
N PRO A 171 -17.22 11.44 -17.13
CA PRO A 171 -18.68 11.34 -17.29
C PRO A 171 -19.12 10.65 -18.60
N GLU A 172 -18.28 10.72 -19.63
CA GLU A 172 -18.57 10.20 -20.98
C GLU A 172 -17.88 8.85 -21.27
N GLU A 173 -17.10 8.30 -20.29
CA GLU A 173 -16.33 7.09 -20.49
C GLU A 173 -16.80 5.95 -19.58
N ASP A 174 -16.82 4.73 -20.12
CA ASP A 174 -17.03 3.54 -19.30
C ASP A 174 -15.94 3.42 -18.23
N PRO A 175 -16.29 3.04 -17.00
CA PRO A 175 -15.32 2.86 -15.94
C PRO A 175 -14.32 1.76 -16.31
N ALA A 176 -13.07 1.95 -15.92
CA ALA A 176 -12.09 0.88 -16.00
C ALA A 176 -12.38 -0.18 -14.92
N VAL A 177 -12.28 -1.46 -15.31
CA VAL A 177 -12.45 -2.57 -14.38
C VAL A 177 -11.09 -3.08 -13.95
N VAL A 178 -10.86 -3.14 -12.65
CA VAL A 178 -9.67 -3.75 -12.04
C VAL A 178 -10.09 -4.85 -11.08
N LYS A 179 -9.24 -5.84 -10.90
CA LYS A 179 -9.44 -6.89 -9.90
C LYS A 179 -8.97 -6.41 -8.54
N ARG A 180 -9.65 -6.84 -7.48
CA ARG A 180 -9.21 -6.70 -6.10
C ARG A 180 -9.50 -7.99 -5.34
N TRP A 181 -8.80 -8.23 -4.25
CA TRP A 181 -8.98 -9.42 -3.42
C TRP A 181 -9.48 -9.03 -2.05
N ASP A 182 -10.67 -9.52 -1.73
CA ASP A 182 -11.37 -9.22 -0.49
C ASP A 182 -11.55 -10.51 0.33
N TYR A 183 -11.01 -10.56 1.54
CA TYR A 183 -11.17 -11.66 2.48
C TYR A 183 -11.37 -11.12 3.88
N GLU A 184 -12.01 -11.92 4.74
CA GLU A 184 -12.11 -11.64 6.17
C GLU A 184 -10.72 -11.69 6.84
N PRO A 185 -10.55 -11.03 8.02
CA PRO A 185 -9.25 -10.97 8.69
C PRO A 185 -8.62 -12.34 8.96
N ASP A 186 -9.40 -13.30 9.42
CA ASP A 186 -8.95 -14.66 9.73
C ASP A 186 -8.48 -15.41 8.48
N VAL A 187 -9.16 -15.21 7.35
CA VAL A 187 -8.77 -15.78 6.06
C VAL A 187 -7.47 -15.15 5.56
N TRP A 188 -7.31 -13.82 5.67
CA TRP A 188 -6.04 -13.18 5.35
C TRP A 188 -4.90 -13.71 6.23
N ALA A 189 -5.17 -13.93 7.53
CA ALA A 189 -4.16 -14.49 8.43
C ALA A 189 -3.75 -15.91 8.02
N LEU A 190 -4.69 -16.74 7.57
CA LEU A 190 -4.38 -18.08 7.04
C LEU A 190 -3.55 -17.99 5.76
N ILE A 191 -3.97 -17.16 4.79
CA ILE A 191 -3.26 -16.97 3.53
C ILE A 191 -1.81 -16.53 3.77
N LEU A 192 -1.54 -15.58 4.67
CA LEU A 192 -0.17 -15.19 4.99
C LEU A 192 0.64 -16.35 5.57
N LYS A 193 0.06 -17.12 6.51
CA LYS A 193 0.72 -18.27 7.13
C LYS A 193 1.08 -19.35 6.11
N GLU A 194 0.19 -19.64 5.16
CA GLU A 194 0.43 -20.57 4.05
C GLU A 194 1.60 -20.14 3.14
N HIS A 195 1.92 -18.85 3.12
CA HIS A 195 3.05 -18.30 2.37
C HIS A 195 4.29 -18.03 3.24
N GLY A 196 4.40 -18.66 4.42
CA GLY A 196 5.61 -18.64 5.24
C GLY A 196 5.73 -17.47 6.21
N PHE A 197 4.70 -16.62 6.32
CA PHE A 197 4.71 -15.56 7.32
C PHE A 197 4.34 -16.09 8.71
N VAL A 198 5.06 -15.61 9.72
CA VAL A 198 4.84 -15.90 11.15
C VAL A 198 4.38 -14.62 11.87
N ASP A 199 4.01 -14.72 13.15
CA ASP A 199 3.50 -13.61 13.95
C ASP A 199 2.43 -12.80 13.23
N VAL A 200 1.53 -13.53 12.55
CA VAL A 200 0.50 -12.92 11.69
C VAL A 200 -0.63 -12.38 12.55
N SER A 201 -0.98 -11.13 12.29
CA SER A 201 -2.17 -10.47 12.85
C SER A 201 -3.01 -9.85 11.73
N ALA A 202 -4.32 -9.99 11.85
CA ALA A 202 -5.27 -9.37 10.93
C ALA A 202 -6.50 -8.91 11.71
N SER A 203 -6.96 -7.69 11.49
CA SER A 203 -8.11 -7.13 12.18
C SER A 203 -8.73 -5.97 11.39
N VAL A 204 -9.97 -5.62 11.73
CA VAL A 204 -10.58 -4.41 11.22
C VAL A 204 -10.43 -3.31 12.27
N LEU A 205 -9.61 -2.31 11.93
CA LEU A 205 -9.49 -1.08 12.72
C LEU A 205 -10.82 -0.32 12.62
N ALA A 206 -11.44 -0.05 13.77
CA ALA A 206 -12.70 0.69 13.82
C ALA A 206 -12.53 2.10 13.22
N PRO A 207 -13.55 2.68 12.59
CA PRO A 207 -13.51 4.07 12.16
C PRO A 207 -13.54 5.02 13.38
N PRO A 208 -13.11 6.28 13.25
CA PRO A 208 -13.30 7.28 14.29
C PRO A 208 -14.77 7.41 14.71
N ALA A 209 -15.01 7.71 15.97
CA ALA A 209 -16.37 7.92 16.49
C ALA A 209 -17.13 8.94 15.63
N GLY A 210 -18.39 8.65 15.32
CA GLY A 210 -19.24 9.49 14.46
C GLY A 210 -18.99 9.38 12.95
N SER A 211 -18.01 8.60 12.51
CA SER A 211 -17.82 8.32 11.09
C SER A 211 -18.92 7.42 10.54
N ARG A 212 -19.45 7.77 9.34
CA ARG A 212 -20.40 6.93 8.58
C ARG A 212 -19.71 5.93 7.64
N ARG A 213 -18.36 5.94 7.59
CA ARG A 213 -17.59 5.05 6.71
C ARG A 213 -17.20 3.78 7.46
N THR A 214 -16.90 2.74 6.70
CA THR A 214 -16.41 1.46 7.23
C THR A 214 -15.03 1.59 7.87
N GLY A 215 -14.66 0.62 8.72
CA GLY A 215 -13.31 0.49 9.25
C GLY A 215 -12.25 0.27 8.17
N THR A 216 -11.06 -0.06 8.60
CA THR A 216 -9.93 -0.40 7.71
C THR A 216 -9.43 -1.78 8.10
N LEU A 217 -9.44 -2.72 7.17
CA LEU A 217 -8.74 -3.99 7.33
C LEU A 217 -7.24 -3.71 7.38
N PHE A 218 -6.59 -4.21 8.41
CA PHE A 218 -5.15 -4.12 8.60
C PHE A 218 -4.59 -5.53 8.84
N VAL A 219 -3.57 -5.89 8.08
CA VAL A 219 -2.92 -7.19 8.12
C VAL A 219 -1.41 -6.98 8.25
N ARG A 220 -0.77 -7.77 9.11
CA ARG A 220 0.67 -7.76 9.34
C ARG A 220 1.18 -9.19 9.53
N GLY A 221 2.35 -9.49 8.99
CA GLY A 221 3.09 -10.72 9.23
C GLY A 221 4.59 -10.47 9.20
N VAL A 222 5.35 -11.38 9.76
CA VAL A 222 6.82 -11.37 9.78
C VAL A 222 7.31 -12.49 8.88
N GLN A 223 8.34 -12.25 8.08
CA GLN A 223 8.99 -13.27 7.28
C GLN A 223 9.59 -14.31 8.20
N GLY A 224 9.08 -15.55 8.13
CA GLY A 224 9.67 -16.71 8.80
C GLY A 224 10.94 -17.15 8.08
N GLY A 225 12.02 -17.38 8.83
CA GLY A 225 13.31 -17.81 8.29
C GLY A 225 13.26 -19.18 7.61
#